data_44260e9793f5702cfd4ec99d39330eea
#
_entry.id   44260e9793f5702cfd4ec99d39330eea
#
_cell.length_a   1.000
_cell.length_b   1.000
_cell.length_c   1.000
_cell.angle_alpha   90.00
_cell.angle_beta   90.00
_cell.angle_gamma   90.00
#
_symmetry.space_group_name_H-M   'P 1'
#
loop_
_entity.id
_entity.type
_entity.pdbx_description
1 polymer ?
#
loop_
_entity_poly.entity_id
_entity_poly.type
_entity_poly.pdbx_seq_one_letter_code
_entity_poly.pdbx_strand_id
1 'polypeptide(L)'
;MGKNAWVSTFCPFFDWRVMRRIAVSYQERLEAMETEGGWLTEGHGLDLTFVATAPDMETQTNGATHMGNDDILFFDQMAHLKIVTICCPAQLKAAMKWIAEGNKGLVYLRILRKASNAIYPDDMTFEYGKGYTLRDGDKATIVSYGRGVYEALAAADALKEKGIDVKVVDMPSFDEKLLIELYKSGKPVILAEQNNGYLANKLPKLLLREGIAMDPSRIVTVNMLDKDGNPQFVHSGTYAQLTKAFGLSGAQLAELVAEKLS
;
A
#
# COMPACT_ATOMS: atom_id res chain seq x y z
N MET A 1 7.31 28.81 -7.85
CA MET A 1 6.97 28.56 -9.27
C MET A 1 5.58 27.91 -9.49
N GLY A 2 4.86 27.51 -8.45
CA GLY A 2 3.46 27.04 -8.49
C GLY A 2 3.18 25.84 -9.42
N LYS A 3 4.18 24.98 -9.68
CA LYS A 3 4.02 23.79 -10.53
C LYS A 3 4.25 22.55 -9.70
N ASN A 4 3.47 21.50 -9.96
CA ASN A 4 3.72 20.17 -9.44
C ASN A 4 4.93 19.57 -10.19
N ALA A 5 6.02 19.31 -9.48
CA ALA A 5 7.19 18.67 -10.05
C ALA A 5 7.11 17.15 -9.83
N TRP A 6 7.52 16.38 -10.86
CA TRP A 6 7.54 14.92 -10.81
C TRP A 6 8.97 14.43 -10.92
N VAL A 7 9.40 13.61 -9.97
CA VAL A 7 10.70 12.94 -9.95
C VAL A 7 10.52 11.44 -9.87
N SER A 8 11.33 10.67 -10.59
CA SER A 8 11.17 9.22 -10.65
C SER A 8 12.49 8.48 -10.47
N THR A 9 12.41 7.42 -9.65
CA THR A 9 13.46 6.41 -9.52
C THR A 9 12.86 5.11 -8.99
N PHE A 10 13.66 4.06 -8.76
CA PHE A 10 13.21 2.86 -8.02
C PHE A 10 12.89 3.21 -6.57
N CYS A 11 11.93 2.48 -5.98
CA CYS A 11 11.50 2.68 -4.60
C CYS A 11 12.66 2.81 -3.60
N PRO A 12 13.65 1.89 -3.55
CA PRO A 12 14.72 1.95 -2.56
C PRO A 12 15.75 3.05 -2.80
N PHE A 13 15.69 3.77 -3.94
CA PHE A 13 16.67 4.80 -4.29
C PHE A 13 16.23 6.22 -3.92
N PHE A 14 15.04 6.39 -3.36
CA PHE A 14 14.69 7.64 -2.74
C PHE A 14 15.45 7.80 -1.43
N ASP A 15 16.37 8.78 -1.38
CA ASP A 15 17.21 9.04 -0.20
C ASP A 15 16.36 9.62 0.94
N TRP A 16 16.43 8.97 2.11
CA TRP A 16 15.74 9.41 3.31
C TRP A 16 16.02 10.87 3.68
N ARG A 17 17.27 11.32 3.58
CA ARG A 17 17.66 12.68 3.97
C ARG A 17 17.04 13.71 3.05
N VAL A 18 16.99 13.42 1.76
CA VAL A 18 16.36 14.29 0.76
C VAL A 18 14.86 14.35 0.97
N MET A 19 14.21 13.21 1.10
CA MET A 19 12.76 13.09 1.34
C MET A 19 12.36 13.82 2.62
N ARG A 20 13.08 13.59 3.72
CA ARG A 20 12.83 14.25 4.99
C ARG A 20 13.02 15.77 4.90
N ARG A 21 14.07 16.25 4.21
CA ARG A 21 14.29 17.68 4.01
C ARG A 21 13.13 18.34 3.27
N ILE A 22 12.63 17.67 2.24
CA ILE A 22 11.48 18.16 1.46
C ILE A 22 10.22 18.18 2.33
N ALA A 23 9.97 17.13 3.12
CA ALA A 23 8.82 17.08 4.02
C ALA A 23 8.86 18.19 5.07
N VAL A 24 10.03 18.47 5.66
CA VAL A 24 10.20 19.60 6.60
C VAL A 24 9.93 20.93 5.90
N SER A 25 10.51 21.14 4.72
CA SER A 25 10.26 22.40 3.97
C SER A 25 8.81 22.56 3.55
N TYR A 26 8.09 21.46 3.28
CA TYR A 26 6.66 21.50 3.03
C TYR A 26 5.87 21.93 4.27
N GLN A 27 6.20 21.35 5.43
CA GLN A 27 5.57 21.67 6.70
C GLN A 27 5.82 23.15 7.09
N GLU A 28 7.05 23.64 6.98
CA GLU A 28 7.40 25.05 7.20
C GLU A 28 6.56 25.99 6.32
N ARG A 29 6.31 25.59 5.07
CA ARG A 29 5.47 26.37 4.15
C ARG A 29 4.00 26.35 4.54
N LEU A 30 3.46 25.23 5.00
CA LEU A 30 2.08 25.17 5.49
C LEU A 30 1.89 26.09 6.70
N GLU A 31 2.78 26.01 7.69
CA GLU A 31 2.74 26.86 8.88
C GLU A 31 2.85 28.35 8.52
N ALA A 32 3.72 28.68 7.57
CA ALA A 32 3.88 30.05 7.11
C ALA A 32 2.68 30.60 6.33
N MET A 33 1.89 29.76 5.69
CA MET A 33 0.63 30.17 5.03
C MET A 33 -0.49 30.43 6.03
N GLU A 34 -0.43 29.81 7.22
CA GLU A 34 -1.41 29.99 8.29
C GLU A 34 -1.10 31.21 9.18
N THR A 35 0.15 31.69 9.16
CA THR A 35 0.61 32.80 9.98
C THR A 35 0.95 34.04 9.13
N GLU A 36 0.42 35.20 9.46
CA GLU A 36 0.84 36.46 8.85
C GLU A 36 2.34 36.69 9.13
N GLY A 37 3.15 36.72 8.08
CA GLY A 37 4.59 36.98 8.17
C GLY A 37 5.51 35.77 8.04
N GLY A 38 5.04 34.66 7.51
CA GLY A 38 5.87 33.49 7.19
C GLY A 38 7.04 33.82 6.25
N TRP A 39 8.25 33.75 6.76
CA TRP A 39 9.48 34.27 6.16
C TRP A 39 10.09 33.43 5.03
N LEU A 40 9.57 32.23 4.77
CA LEU A 40 10.19 31.30 3.81
C LEU A 40 9.39 31.05 2.52
N THR A 41 8.15 31.55 2.41
CA THR A 41 7.27 30.98 1.40
C THR A 41 6.86 31.89 0.27
N GLU A 42 6.98 33.20 0.43
CA GLU A 42 6.44 34.14 -0.58
C GLU A 42 5.01 33.76 -1.06
N GLY A 43 4.23 33.08 -0.22
CA GLY A 43 2.88 32.64 -0.54
C GLY A 43 2.75 31.44 -1.48
N HIS A 44 3.82 30.71 -1.75
CA HIS A 44 3.79 29.56 -2.67
C HIS A 44 3.79 28.23 -1.92
N GLY A 45 2.78 27.39 -2.16
CA GLY A 45 2.75 25.99 -1.76
C GLY A 45 3.84 25.16 -2.47
N LEU A 46 4.12 23.98 -1.94
CA LEU A 46 5.03 23.01 -2.55
C LEU A 46 4.23 21.76 -2.97
N ASP A 47 4.11 21.55 -4.28
CA ASP A 47 3.57 20.31 -4.85
C ASP A 47 4.68 19.49 -5.48
N LEU A 48 4.82 18.25 -5.03
CA LEU A 48 5.85 17.37 -5.53
C LEU A 48 5.37 15.92 -5.52
N THR A 49 5.51 15.24 -6.67
CA THR A 49 5.19 13.83 -6.82
C THR A 49 6.45 13.01 -7.00
N PHE A 50 6.68 12.09 -6.07
CA PHE A 50 7.75 11.09 -6.13
C PHE A 50 7.21 9.83 -6.78
N VAL A 51 7.60 9.55 -8.00
CA VAL A 51 7.19 8.34 -8.73
C VAL A 51 8.18 7.22 -8.43
N ALA A 52 7.78 6.33 -7.56
CA ALA A 52 8.56 5.21 -7.07
C ALA A 52 8.23 3.96 -7.88
N THR A 53 9.18 3.53 -8.71
CA THR A 53 8.98 2.40 -9.62
C THR A 53 9.38 1.08 -8.98
N ALA A 54 8.75 0.00 -9.45
CA ALA A 54 9.02 -1.37 -9.01
C ALA A 54 8.92 -1.59 -7.49
N PRO A 55 7.78 -1.23 -6.87
CA PRO A 55 7.53 -1.47 -5.45
C PRO A 55 7.52 -2.96 -5.11
N ASP A 56 7.72 -3.26 -3.85
CA ASP A 56 7.56 -4.60 -3.31
C ASP A 56 8.43 -5.63 -4.07
N MET A 57 7.88 -6.77 -4.49
CA MET A 57 8.58 -7.83 -5.24
C MET A 57 8.73 -7.55 -6.75
N GLU A 58 8.35 -6.38 -7.24
CA GLU A 58 8.34 -6.06 -8.68
C GLU A 58 9.74 -6.02 -9.34
N THR A 59 10.79 -5.82 -8.56
CA THR A 59 12.17 -5.87 -9.07
C THR A 59 12.69 -7.27 -9.36
N GLN A 60 12.08 -8.29 -8.74
CA GLN A 60 12.31 -9.72 -9.02
C GLN A 60 13.81 -10.08 -9.04
N THR A 61 14.34 -10.35 -10.23
CA THR A 61 15.71 -10.81 -10.45
C THR A 61 16.81 -9.79 -10.08
N ASN A 62 16.47 -8.51 -9.92
CA ASN A 62 17.45 -7.51 -9.44
C ASN A 62 17.80 -7.72 -7.95
N GLY A 63 16.93 -8.37 -7.18
CA GLY A 63 17.16 -8.74 -5.78
C GLY A 63 17.11 -7.57 -4.81
N ALA A 64 17.60 -7.79 -3.61
CA ALA A 64 17.46 -6.91 -2.45
C ALA A 64 17.94 -5.47 -2.67
N THR A 65 18.96 -5.24 -3.50
CA THR A 65 19.46 -3.87 -3.74
C THR A 65 18.47 -2.96 -4.46
N HIS A 66 17.45 -3.52 -5.09
CA HIS A 66 16.45 -2.79 -5.87
C HIS A 66 15.02 -3.05 -5.37
N MET A 67 14.83 -3.90 -4.37
CA MET A 67 13.53 -4.31 -3.88
C MET A 67 12.96 -3.26 -2.92
N GLY A 68 11.77 -2.77 -3.24
CA GLY A 68 11.06 -1.78 -2.42
C GLY A 68 10.14 -2.47 -1.40
N ASN A 69 10.72 -3.22 -0.45
CA ASN A 69 9.95 -3.93 0.56
C ASN A 69 9.89 -3.20 1.91
N ASP A 70 10.62 -2.11 2.08
CA ASP A 70 10.72 -1.32 3.32
C ASP A 70 10.46 0.18 3.11
N ASP A 71 10.54 0.70 1.89
CA ASP A 71 10.37 2.11 1.54
C ASP A 71 9.06 2.71 2.09
N ILE A 72 7.96 2.00 1.92
CA ILE A 72 6.64 2.44 2.38
C ILE A 72 6.58 2.62 3.90
N LEU A 73 7.29 1.79 4.65
CA LEU A 73 7.37 1.85 6.12
C LEU A 73 8.19 3.05 6.58
N PHE A 74 9.32 3.33 5.92
CA PHE A 74 10.15 4.49 6.19
C PHE A 74 9.41 5.80 5.90
N PHE A 75 8.80 5.89 4.73
CA PHE A 75 8.17 7.12 4.27
C PHE A 75 6.82 7.40 4.92
N ASP A 76 6.15 6.39 5.46
CA ASP A 76 4.92 6.57 6.24
C ASP A 76 5.12 7.43 7.51
N GLN A 77 6.35 7.56 7.98
CA GLN A 77 6.68 8.42 9.13
C GLN A 77 6.90 9.90 8.75
N MET A 78 6.80 10.24 7.47
CA MET A 78 6.95 11.62 7.01
C MET A 78 5.62 12.36 7.07
N ALA A 79 5.60 13.47 7.79
CA ALA A 79 4.41 14.31 7.89
C ALA A 79 3.94 14.77 6.50
N HIS A 80 2.63 14.74 6.29
CA HIS A 80 1.95 15.20 5.08
C HIS A 80 2.28 14.43 3.78
N LEU A 81 3.09 13.39 3.81
CA LEU A 81 3.36 12.56 2.63
C LEU A 81 2.20 11.61 2.38
N LYS A 82 1.58 11.75 1.22
CA LYS A 82 0.50 10.87 0.76
C LYS A 82 1.09 9.69 0.00
N ILE A 83 0.91 8.48 0.50
CA ILE A 83 1.41 7.25 -0.12
C ILE A 83 0.28 6.60 -0.91
N VAL A 84 0.57 6.26 -2.18
CA VAL A 84 -0.36 5.59 -3.09
C VAL A 84 0.38 4.46 -3.80
N THR A 85 -0.17 3.23 -3.74
CA THR A 85 0.39 2.05 -4.41
C THR A 85 -0.59 1.53 -5.45
N ILE A 86 -0.21 1.54 -6.71
CA ILE A 86 -1.07 1.24 -7.85
C ILE A 86 -1.03 -0.24 -8.21
N CYS A 87 -2.18 -0.83 -8.52
CA CYS A 87 -2.28 -2.23 -8.93
C CYS A 87 -2.47 -2.44 -10.45
N CYS A 88 -3.01 -1.47 -11.20
CA CYS A 88 -3.27 -1.63 -12.64
C CYS A 88 -3.26 -0.28 -13.40
N PRO A 89 -3.23 -0.30 -14.75
CA PRO A 89 -3.17 0.91 -15.56
C PRO A 89 -4.35 1.87 -15.38
N ALA A 90 -5.57 1.38 -15.23
CA ALA A 90 -6.75 2.22 -15.00
C ALA A 90 -6.63 3.00 -13.69
N GLN A 91 -6.20 2.34 -12.61
CA GLN A 91 -5.96 2.97 -11.33
C GLN A 91 -4.81 4.00 -11.39
N LEU A 92 -3.74 3.70 -12.14
CA LEU A 92 -2.66 4.68 -12.37
C LEU A 92 -3.19 5.93 -13.07
N LYS A 93 -3.94 5.77 -14.16
CA LYS A 93 -4.55 6.89 -14.89
C LYS A 93 -5.44 7.74 -13.99
N ALA A 94 -6.27 7.12 -13.17
CA ALA A 94 -7.15 7.79 -12.22
C ALA A 94 -6.36 8.54 -11.12
N ALA A 95 -5.32 7.92 -10.56
CA ALA A 95 -4.47 8.54 -9.55
C ALA A 95 -3.67 9.72 -10.14
N MET A 96 -3.12 9.58 -11.35
CA MET A 96 -2.44 10.69 -12.04
C MET A 96 -3.38 11.86 -12.32
N LYS A 97 -4.62 11.58 -12.72
CA LYS A 97 -5.64 12.60 -12.90
C LYS A 97 -5.93 13.31 -11.57
N TRP A 98 -6.14 12.54 -10.49
CA TRP A 98 -6.34 13.10 -9.15
C TRP A 98 -5.17 13.99 -8.71
N ILE A 99 -3.90 13.60 -8.98
CA ILE A 99 -2.73 14.42 -8.67
C ILE A 99 -2.72 15.72 -9.49
N ALA A 100 -3.07 15.65 -10.77
CA ALA A 100 -3.08 16.80 -11.68
C ALA A 100 -4.21 17.81 -11.39
N GLU A 101 -5.27 17.36 -10.73
CA GLU A 101 -6.43 18.19 -10.37
C GLU A 101 -6.25 18.91 -9.03
N GLY A 102 -5.45 19.97 -9.00
CA GLY A 102 -5.22 20.83 -7.85
C GLY A 102 -3.98 20.45 -7.03
N ASN A 103 -3.76 21.20 -5.96
CA ASN A 103 -2.59 21.08 -5.11
C ASN A 103 -2.75 19.90 -4.14
N LYS A 104 -2.01 18.83 -4.34
CA LYS A 104 -2.04 17.62 -3.50
C LYS A 104 -0.94 17.59 -2.44
N GLY A 105 0.01 18.53 -2.51
CA GLY A 105 1.18 18.56 -1.65
C GLY A 105 2.19 17.48 -2.03
N LEU A 106 2.69 16.75 -1.04
CA LEU A 106 3.66 15.68 -1.27
C LEU A 106 2.96 14.34 -1.53
N VAL A 107 3.23 13.74 -2.68
CA VAL A 107 2.69 12.42 -3.06
C VAL A 107 3.82 11.46 -3.37
N TYR A 108 3.82 10.30 -2.74
CA TYR A 108 4.69 9.15 -3.03
C TYR A 108 3.85 8.11 -3.78
N LEU A 109 4.01 8.09 -5.12
CA LEU A 109 3.25 7.26 -6.03
C LEU A 109 4.07 6.02 -6.43
N ARG A 110 3.73 4.87 -5.87
CA ARG A 110 4.37 3.57 -6.12
C ARG A 110 3.68 2.89 -7.29
N ILE A 111 4.41 2.68 -8.39
CA ILE A 111 3.87 2.16 -9.66
C ILE A 111 4.53 0.85 -10.07
N LEU A 112 3.75 -0.06 -10.63
CA LEU A 112 4.23 -1.33 -11.15
C LEU A 112 5.21 -1.12 -12.31
N ARG A 113 6.25 -1.95 -12.36
CA ARG A 113 7.24 -1.97 -13.44
C ARG A 113 6.80 -2.82 -14.63
N LYS A 114 6.12 -3.92 -14.35
CA LYS A 114 5.68 -4.88 -15.35
C LYS A 114 4.26 -4.58 -15.83
N ALA A 115 3.98 -4.98 -17.05
CA ALA A 115 2.60 -4.98 -17.54
C ALA A 115 1.69 -5.78 -16.59
N SER A 116 0.49 -5.30 -16.40
CA SER A 116 -0.51 -5.89 -15.53
C SER A 116 -1.87 -5.94 -16.21
N ASN A 117 -2.68 -6.91 -15.84
CA ASN A 117 -4.04 -7.05 -16.35
C ASN A 117 -4.95 -5.94 -15.79
N ALA A 118 -6.05 -5.67 -16.48
CA ALA A 118 -7.06 -4.76 -15.97
C ALA A 118 -7.76 -5.38 -14.75
N ILE A 119 -7.92 -4.57 -13.69
CA ILE A 119 -8.74 -4.88 -12.50
C ILE A 119 -9.94 -3.96 -12.46
N TYR A 120 -9.70 -2.69 -12.75
CA TYR A 120 -10.74 -1.66 -12.78
C TYR A 120 -11.14 -1.29 -14.21
N PRO A 121 -12.35 -0.78 -14.41
CA PRO A 121 -12.73 -0.18 -15.68
C PRO A 121 -11.91 1.10 -15.95
N ASP A 122 -11.79 1.47 -17.23
CA ASP A 122 -10.94 2.61 -17.66
C ASP A 122 -11.42 3.99 -17.17
N ASP A 123 -12.67 4.09 -16.76
CA ASP A 123 -13.33 5.29 -16.24
C ASP A 123 -13.38 5.34 -14.71
N MET A 124 -12.65 4.44 -14.02
CA MET A 124 -12.58 4.49 -12.57
C MET A 124 -12.14 5.86 -12.05
N THR A 125 -12.64 6.23 -10.89
CA THR A 125 -12.20 7.41 -10.15
C THR A 125 -11.36 6.99 -8.96
N PHE A 126 -10.28 7.75 -8.70
CA PHE A 126 -9.41 7.54 -7.54
C PHE A 126 -9.72 8.58 -6.46
N GLU A 127 -9.81 8.12 -5.22
CA GLU A 127 -9.94 8.94 -4.03
C GLU A 127 -8.86 8.54 -3.02
N TYR A 128 -8.07 9.51 -2.56
CA TYR A 128 -7.03 9.24 -1.56
C TYR A 128 -7.66 8.90 -0.20
N GLY A 129 -7.12 7.90 0.46
CA GLY A 129 -7.65 7.41 1.75
C GLY A 129 -8.85 6.47 1.60
N LYS A 130 -9.08 5.93 0.40
CA LYS A 130 -10.18 5.00 0.11
C LYS A 130 -9.68 3.65 -0.37
N GLY A 131 -10.16 2.60 0.28
CA GLY A 131 -10.06 1.22 -0.18
C GLY A 131 -11.22 0.84 -1.09
N TYR A 132 -11.02 -0.15 -1.94
CA TYR A 132 -11.99 -0.60 -2.95
C TYR A 132 -12.28 -2.08 -2.79
N THR A 133 -13.55 -2.44 -2.61
CA THR A 133 -13.97 -3.84 -2.63
C THR A 133 -13.99 -4.35 -4.06
N LEU A 134 -13.16 -5.33 -4.36
CA LEU A 134 -13.06 -5.96 -5.68
C LEU A 134 -13.90 -7.23 -5.78
N ARG A 135 -14.11 -7.89 -4.67
CA ARG A 135 -14.93 -9.11 -4.55
C ARG A 135 -15.69 -9.05 -3.22
N ASP A 136 -16.96 -9.32 -3.24
CA ASP A 136 -17.75 -9.49 -2.03
C ASP A 136 -17.63 -10.92 -1.50
N GLY A 137 -17.77 -11.07 -0.18
CA GLY A 137 -17.76 -12.33 0.54
C GLY A 137 -17.95 -12.10 2.04
N ASP A 138 -18.38 -13.14 2.73
CA ASP A 138 -18.81 -13.04 4.14
C ASP A 138 -18.01 -13.94 5.11
N LYS A 139 -17.09 -14.78 4.60
CA LYS A 139 -16.32 -15.71 5.45
C LYS A 139 -15.08 -15.09 6.05
N ALA A 140 -14.32 -14.36 5.23
CA ALA A 140 -13.12 -13.65 5.61
C ALA A 140 -12.88 -12.47 4.66
N THR A 141 -11.92 -11.61 4.98
CA THR A 141 -11.48 -10.53 4.09
C THR A 141 -9.98 -10.64 3.84
N ILE A 142 -9.57 -10.61 2.57
CA ILE A 142 -8.18 -10.45 2.16
C ILE A 142 -7.97 -9.00 1.75
N VAL A 143 -7.08 -8.29 2.43
CA VAL A 143 -6.69 -6.91 2.13
C VAL A 143 -5.30 -6.94 1.53
N SER A 144 -5.15 -6.33 0.37
CA SER A 144 -3.88 -6.20 -0.32
C SER A 144 -3.82 -4.88 -1.11
N TYR A 145 -2.72 -4.60 -1.75
CA TYR A 145 -2.51 -3.47 -2.66
C TYR A 145 -1.40 -3.77 -3.65
N GLY A 146 -1.26 -2.91 -4.66
CA GLY A 146 -0.27 -3.11 -5.70
C GLY A 146 -0.40 -4.46 -6.40
N ARG A 147 0.72 -5.12 -6.65
CA ARG A 147 0.70 -6.44 -7.31
C ARG A 147 0.08 -7.55 -6.48
N GLY A 148 0.08 -7.43 -5.16
CA GLY A 148 -0.53 -8.41 -4.26
C GLY A 148 -2.03 -8.61 -4.47
N VAL A 149 -2.71 -7.64 -5.07
CA VAL A 149 -4.15 -7.73 -5.39
C VAL A 149 -4.46 -8.88 -6.34
N TYR A 150 -3.56 -9.19 -7.28
CA TYR A 150 -3.73 -10.32 -8.22
C TYR A 150 -3.70 -11.66 -7.49
N GLU A 151 -2.81 -11.81 -6.52
CA GLU A 151 -2.73 -13.03 -5.69
C GLU A 151 -3.96 -13.14 -4.77
N ALA A 152 -4.44 -12.04 -4.23
CA ALA A 152 -5.66 -12.01 -3.42
C ALA A 152 -6.90 -12.41 -4.23
N LEU A 153 -7.03 -11.93 -5.47
CA LEU A 153 -8.11 -12.33 -6.38
C LEU A 153 -8.02 -13.80 -6.78
N ALA A 154 -6.81 -14.30 -7.10
CA ALA A 154 -6.58 -15.71 -7.42
C ALA A 154 -6.92 -16.61 -6.21
N ALA A 155 -6.58 -16.19 -4.99
CA ALA A 155 -6.96 -16.91 -3.78
C ALA A 155 -8.49 -16.96 -3.61
N ALA A 156 -9.18 -15.84 -3.84
CA ALA A 156 -10.64 -15.77 -3.76
C ALA A 156 -11.32 -16.69 -4.79
N ASP A 157 -10.78 -16.77 -6.01
CA ASP A 157 -11.29 -17.67 -7.05
C ASP A 157 -11.13 -19.15 -6.64
N ALA A 158 -9.95 -19.53 -6.13
CA ALA A 158 -9.69 -20.90 -5.64
C ALA A 158 -10.54 -21.27 -4.41
N LEU A 159 -10.83 -20.32 -3.52
CA LEU A 159 -11.71 -20.51 -2.36
C LEU A 159 -13.17 -20.67 -2.79
N LYS A 160 -13.60 -19.92 -3.78
CA LYS A 160 -14.97 -19.99 -4.32
C LYS A 160 -15.26 -21.36 -4.92
N GLU A 161 -14.29 -22.01 -5.57
CA GLU A 161 -14.41 -23.38 -6.06
C GLU A 161 -14.68 -24.39 -4.92
N LYS A 162 -14.26 -24.05 -3.69
CA LYS A 162 -14.50 -24.82 -2.46
C LYS A 162 -15.76 -24.37 -1.69
N GLY A 163 -16.56 -23.46 -2.25
CA GLY A 163 -17.77 -22.92 -1.60
C GLY A 163 -17.48 -21.90 -0.50
N ILE A 164 -16.30 -21.30 -0.48
CA ILE A 164 -15.88 -20.30 0.51
C ILE A 164 -15.82 -18.95 -0.18
N ASP A 165 -16.79 -18.08 0.13
CA ASP A 165 -16.84 -16.72 -0.39
C ASP A 165 -16.08 -15.75 0.52
N VAL A 166 -15.00 -15.15 0.01
CA VAL A 166 -14.18 -14.18 0.73
C VAL A 166 -14.23 -12.82 0.05
N LYS A 167 -14.20 -11.78 0.87
CA LYS A 167 -14.07 -10.40 0.41
C LYS A 167 -12.63 -10.13 0.02
N VAL A 168 -12.42 -9.42 -1.10
CA VAL A 168 -11.10 -8.91 -1.50
C VAL A 168 -11.16 -7.39 -1.55
N VAL A 169 -10.24 -6.75 -0.85
CA VAL A 169 -10.10 -5.29 -0.80
C VAL A 169 -8.73 -4.90 -1.33
N ASP A 170 -8.74 -4.02 -2.34
CA ASP A 170 -7.57 -3.25 -2.74
C ASP A 170 -7.50 -1.98 -1.90
N MET A 171 -6.35 -1.74 -1.25
CA MET A 171 -6.11 -0.57 -0.40
C MET A 171 -4.94 0.27 -0.94
N PRO A 172 -5.11 0.96 -2.08
CA PRO A 172 -4.04 1.71 -2.74
C PRO A 172 -3.49 2.87 -1.91
N SER A 173 -4.27 3.37 -0.99
CA SER A 173 -3.88 4.31 0.06
C SER A 173 -4.57 3.91 1.35
N PHE A 174 -3.99 4.28 2.49
CA PHE A 174 -4.49 3.80 3.79
C PHE A 174 -5.89 4.34 4.09
N ASP A 175 -6.88 3.45 4.14
CA ASP A 175 -8.26 3.71 4.54
C ASP A 175 -8.49 3.21 5.96
N GLU A 176 -8.32 4.12 6.92
CA GLU A 176 -8.49 3.81 8.36
C GLU A 176 -9.91 3.34 8.68
N LYS A 177 -10.91 4.00 8.11
CA LYS A 177 -12.33 3.71 8.40
C LYS A 177 -12.70 2.32 7.92
N LEU A 178 -12.36 2.02 6.67
CA LEU A 178 -12.62 0.70 6.10
C LEU A 178 -11.90 -0.39 6.88
N LEU A 179 -10.62 -0.19 7.25
CA LEU A 179 -9.88 -1.21 8.00
C LEU A 179 -10.49 -1.48 9.38
N ILE A 180 -10.99 -0.44 10.09
CA ILE A 180 -11.75 -0.58 11.33
C ILE A 180 -13.06 -1.35 11.10
N GLU A 181 -13.81 -1.02 10.05
CA GLU A 181 -15.07 -1.68 9.71
C GLU A 181 -14.85 -3.16 9.41
N LEU A 182 -13.84 -3.49 8.62
CA LEU A 182 -13.47 -4.87 8.32
C LEU A 182 -13.12 -5.64 9.60
N TYR A 183 -12.34 -5.05 10.49
CA TYR A 183 -12.03 -5.65 11.78
C TYR A 183 -13.29 -5.82 12.66
N LYS A 184 -14.14 -4.79 12.75
CA LYS A 184 -15.39 -4.82 13.55
C LYS A 184 -16.42 -5.80 13.00
N SER A 185 -16.31 -6.25 11.75
CA SER A 185 -17.22 -7.26 11.17
C SER A 185 -17.21 -8.60 11.92
N GLY A 186 -16.20 -8.84 12.74
CA GLY A 186 -16.03 -10.09 13.48
C GLY A 186 -15.42 -11.23 12.65
N LYS A 187 -15.18 -11.01 11.36
CA LYS A 187 -14.61 -12.01 10.46
C LYS A 187 -13.07 -11.94 10.46
N PRO A 188 -12.37 -13.03 10.10
CA PRO A 188 -10.93 -12.99 9.89
C PRO A 188 -10.53 -11.95 8.86
N VAL A 189 -9.48 -11.17 9.17
CA VAL A 189 -8.85 -10.20 8.27
C VAL A 189 -7.44 -10.68 7.95
N ILE A 190 -7.20 -10.94 6.69
CA ILE A 190 -5.91 -11.38 6.16
C ILE A 190 -5.25 -10.18 5.49
N LEU A 191 -4.13 -9.72 6.04
CA LEU A 191 -3.31 -8.65 5.47
C LEU A 191 -2.20 -9.31 4.64
N ALA A 192 -2.40 -9.35 3.31
CA ALA A 192 -1.48 -9.97 2.37
C ALA A 192 -0.65 -8.89 1.68
N GLU A 193 0.61 -8.70 2.11
CA GLU A 193 1.45 -7.57 1.76
C GLU A 193 2.79 -8.02 1.19
N GLN A 194 3.14 -7.56 0.00
CA GLN A 194 4.42 -7.91 -0.66
C GLN A 194 5.59 -7.04 -0.19
N ASN A 195 5.56 -6.62 1.07
CA ASN A 195 6.58 -5.83 1.75
C ASN A 195 6.67 -6.26 3.23
N ASN A 196 7.35 -5.48 4.05
CA ASN A 196 7.59 -5.78 5.47
C ASN A 196 6.38 -5.42 6.38
N GLY A 197 5.15 -5.53 5.88
CA GLY A 197 3.94 -5.44 6.70
C GLY A 197 3.49 -4.02 7.03
N TYR A 198 3.23 -3.21 6.03
CA TYR A 198 2.76 -1.83 6.22
C TYR A 198 1.41 -1.74 6.95
N LEU A 199 0.38 -2.45 6.48
CA LEU A 199 -0.94 -2.50 7.14
C LEU A 199 -0.88 -3.27 8.46
N ALA A 200 -0.07 -4.33 8.51
CA ALA A 200 0.18 -5.11 9.72
C ALA A 200 0.73 -4.24 10.87
N ASN A 201 1.58 -3.25 10.56
CA ASN A 201 2.08 -2.29 11.53
C ASN A 201 1.06 -1.20 11.89
N LYS A 202 0.15 -0.87 10.97
CA LYS A 202 -0.85 0.19 11.19
C LYS A 202 -2.06 -0.29 12.01
N LEU A 203 -2.55 -1.48 11.73
CA LEU A 203 -3.78 -1.99 12.35
C LEU A 203 -3.74 -1.99 13.89
N PRO A 204 -2.70 -2.50 14.58
CA PRO A 204 -2.65 -2.46 16.04
C PRO A 204 -2.67 -1.05 16.62
N LYS A 205 -1.94 -0.12 16.00
CA LYS A 205 -1.91 1.30 16.41
C LYS A 205 -3.28 1.95 16.24
N LEU A 206 -3.97 1.61 15.15
CA LEU A 206 -5.30 2.11 14.86
C LEU A 206 -6.31 1.60 15.87
N LEU A 207 -6.32 0.30 16.17
CA LEU A 207 -7.22 -0.31 17.16
C LEU A 207 -6.99 0.27 18.56
N LEU A 208 -5.71 0.47 18.94
CA LEU A 208 -5.35 1.08 20.20
C LEU A 208 -5.88 2.53 20.32
N ARG A 209 -5.70 3.32 19.27
CA ARG A 209 -6.20 4.72 19.22
C ARG A 209 -7.71 4.79 19.35
N GLU A 210 -8.43 3.86 18.75
CA GLU A 210 -9.90 3.78 18.78
C GLU A 210 -10.45 3.09 20.04
N GLY A 211 -9.58 2.65 20.96
CA GLY A 211 -9.99 1.93 22.15
C GLY A 211 -10.61 0.56 21.88
N ILE A 212 -10.28 -0.06 20.73
CA ILE A 212 -10.80 -1.37 20.32
C ILE A 212 -9.82 -2.44 20.78
N ALA A 213 -10.33 -3.42 21.54
CA ALA A 213 -9.54 -4.57 21.94
C ALA A 213 -9.10 -5.38 20.71
N MET A 214 -7.79 -5.65 20.62
CA MET A 214 -7.24 -6.48 19.56
C MET A 214 -7.43 -7.96 19.91
N ASP A 215 -8.06 -8.70 19.02
CA ASP A 215 -8.12 -10.16 19.02
C ASP A 215 -7.16 -10.72 17.97
N PRO A 216 -5.98 -11.21 18.40
CA PRO A 216 -4.97 -11.73 17.46
C PRO A 216 -5.48 -12.94 16.66
N SER A 217 -6.45 -13.67 17.20
CA SER A 217 -7.01 -14.85 16.52
C SER A 217 -7.73 -14.49 15.21
N ARG A 218 -8.12 -13.23 15.04
CA ARG A 218 -8.86 -12.75 13.86
C ARG A 218 -7.99 -12.03 12.83
N ILE A 219 -6.72 -11.80 13.15
CA ILE A 219 -5.78 -11.13 12.25
C ILE A 219 -4.76 -12.14 11.76
N VAL A 220 -4.61 -12.23 10.45
CA VAL A 220 -3.56 -13.02 9.81
C VAL A 220 -2.71 -12.09 8.97
N THR A 221 -1.42 -12.07 9.20
CA THR A 221 -0.47 -11.27 8.40
C THR A 221 0.39 -12.21 7.56
N VAL A 222 0.46 -11.95 6.26
CA VAL A 222 1.35 -12.63 5.33
C VAL A 222 2.17 -11.56 4.64
N ASN A 223 3.48 -11.54 4.87
CA ASN A 223 4.37 -10.47 4.42
C ASN A 223 5.80 -10.98 4.23
N MET A 224 6.76 -10.08 4.02
CA MET A 224 8.16 -10.44 3.73
C MET A 224 9.06 -10.52 4.98
N LEU A 225 8.49 -10.42 6.18
CA LEU A 225 9.24 -10.63 7.42
C LEU A 225 9.56 -12.12 7.62
N ASP A 226 10.54 -12.41 8.47
CA ASP A 226 10.81 -13.78 8.90
C ASP A 226 9.73 -14.29 9.88
N LYS A 227 9.86 -15.55 10.33
CA LYS A 227 8.93 -16.18 11.26
C LYS A 227 8.84 -15.48 12.64
N ASP A 228 9.85 -14.70 12.99
CA ASP A 228 9.94 -13.95 14.25
C ASP A 228 9.49 -12.47 14.08
N GLY A 229 9.06 -12.10 12.86
CA GLY A 229 8.58 -10.76 12.54
C GLY A 229 9.70 -9.75 12.24
N ASN A 230 10.92 -10.20 11.95
CA ASN A 230 12.04 -9.34 11.63
C ASN A 230 12.25 -9.19 10.12
N PRO A 231 12.77 -8.04 9.66
CA PRO A 231 13.23 -7.88 8.28
C PRO A 231 14.32 -8.93 7.95
N GLN A 232 14.23 -9.51 6.76
CA GLN A 232 15.18 -10.52 6.31
C GLN A 232 15.75 -10.18 4.94
N PHE A 233 16.89 -10.80 4.60
CA PHE A 233 17.47 -10.66 3.28
C PHE A 233 16.61 -11.39 2.24
N VAL A 234 16.27 -10.69 1.16
CA VAL A 234 15.44 -11.23 0.08
C VAL A 234 16.32 -11.54 -1.13
N HIS A 235 16.44 -12.82 -1.45
CA HIS A 235 17.17 -13.27 -2.62
C HIS A 235 16.50 -12.87 -3.94
N SER A 236 17.30 -12.75 -5.00
CA SER A 236 16.79 -12.61 -6.36
C SER A 236 15.97 -13.83 -6.77
N GLY A 237 14.89 -13.59 -7.50
CA GLY A 237 14.02 -14.67 -7.98
C GLY A 237 13.03 -14.16 -9.01
N THR A 238 12.32 -15.07 -9.66
CA THR A 238 11.12 -14.72 -10.41
C THR A 238 10.00 -14.32 -9.45
N TYR A 239 9.02 -13.57 -9.93
CA TYR A 239 7.86 -13.20 -9.12
C TYR A 239 7.18 -14.43 -8.46
N ALA A 240 6.98 -15.50 -9.23
CA ALA A 240 6.39 -16.74 -8.72
C ALA A 240 7.24 -17.43 -7.64
N GLN A 241 8.58 -17.37 -7.75
CA GLN A 241 9.47 -17.91 -6.71
C GLN A 241 9.39 -17.05 -5.43
N LEU A 242 9.36 -15.75 -5.57
CA LEU A 242 9.28 -14.82 -4.43
C LEU A 242 7.93 -14.95 -3.71
N THR A 243 6.81 -14.89 -4.43
CA THR A 243 5.48 -15.06 -3.82
C THR A 243 5.35 -16.40 -3.10
N LYS A 244 5.88 -17.48 -3.70
CA LYS A 244 5.88 -18.80 -3.07
C LYS A 244 6.76 -18.85 -1.82
N ALA A 245 7.93 -18.21 -1.83
CA ALA A 245 8.85 -18.20 -0.70
C ALA A 245 8.27 -17.53 0.55
N PHE A 246 7.42 -16.51 0.36
CA PHE A 246 6.80 -15.76 1.44
C PHE A 246 5.33 -16.14 1.73
N GLY A 247 4.81 -17.22 1.13
CA GLY A 247 3.42 -17.64 1.35
C GLY A 247 2.38 -16.71 0.71
N LEU A 248 2.79 -15.85 -0.21
CA LEU A 248 1.98 -14.79 -0.83
C LEU A 248 1.40 -15.17 -2.20
N SER A 249 1.61 -16.41 -2.67
CA SER A 249 0.94 -16.88 -3.88
C SER A 249 -0.54 -17.12 -3.64
N GLY A 250 -1.38 -16.92 -4.67
CA GLY A 250 -2.82 -17.09 -4.54
C GLY A 250 -3.23 -18.47 -4.00
N ALA A 251 -2.53 -19.53 -4.38
CA ALA A 251 -2.77 -20.88 -3.86
C ALA A 251 -2.50 -20.99 -2.35
N GLN A 252 -1.35 -20.46 -1.88
CA GLN A 252 -0.99 -20.48 -0.46
C GLN A 252 -1.90 -19.61 0.39
N LEU A 253 -2.30 -18.44 -0.12
CA LEU A 253 -3.29 -17.58 0.53
C LEU A 253 -4.64 -18.31 0.65
N ALA A 254 -5.07 -19.03 -0.38
CA ALA A 254 -6.31 -19.81 -0.33
C ALA A 254 -6.25 -20.95 0.70
N GLU A 255 -5.13 -21.66 0.77
CA GLU A 255 -4.91 -22.73 1.78
C GLU A 255 -4.96 -22.15 3.19
N LEU A 256 -4.22 -21.06 3.44
CA LEU A 256 -4.18 -20.37 4.74
C LEU A 256 -5.56 -19.87 5.17
N VAL A 257 -6.34 -19.30 4.26
CA VAL A 257 -7.70 -18.84 4.59
C VAL A 257 -8.63 -20.03 4.88
N ALA A 258 -8.55 -21.11 4.10
CA ALA A 258 -9.35 -22.31 4.34
C ALA A 258 -9.03 -22.95 5.70
N GLU A 259 -7.75 -23.05 6.06
CA GLU A 259 -7.30 -23.51 7.38
C GLU A 259 -7.81 -22.61 8.51
N LYS A 260 -7.78 -21.30 8.30
CA LYS A 260 -8.27 -20.31 9.29
C LYS A 260 -9.77 -20.40 9.54
N LEU A 261 -10.54 -20.92 8.60
CA LEU A 261 -12.01 -21.05 8.67
C LEU A 261 -12.49 -22.42 9.10
N SER A 262 -11.59 -23.43 9.16
CA SER A 262 -11.89 -24.79 9.64
C SER A 262 -11.89 -24.85 11.16
#